data_46dae532207427f2bc6c797ad665457a
#
_entry.id   46dae532207427f2bc6c797ad665457a
#
_cell.length_a   1.000
_cell.length_b   1.000
_cell.length_c   1.000
_cell.angle_alpha   90.00
_cell.angle_beta   90.00
_cell.angle_gamma   90.00
#
_symmetry.space_group_name_H-M   'P 1'
#
loop_
_entity.id
_entity.type
_entity.pdbx_description
1 polymer ?
#
loop_
_entity_poly.entity_id
_entity_poly.type
_entity_poly.pdbx_seq_one_letter_code
_entity_poly.pdbx_strand_id
1 'polypeptide(L)'
;IYGKRLPHWFQENKTVFVTFRLADSLPQEKLDELKKMERETATKKWMGTTDRKSDKQPLEIARRIERWIDAGHGSCILADKRVQTIVSDAIRFFDEKNYLIHAFVIMPNHVHLLLTPLSVVPIVQLIAKVKSFTAHRINEETGKTGTVWQHGIFDRIVRDADNFDRYMEYICNNPKGLKASSYALYVRKKANEE
;
A
#
# COMPACT_ATOMS: atom_id res chain seq x y z
N ILE A 1 10.38 -8.92 -5.75
CA ILE A 1 11.72 -8.27 -5.77
C ILE A 1 11.63 -6.87 -5.15
N TYR A 2 10.47 -6.21 -5.17
CA TYR A 2 10.25 -4.86 -4.63
C TYR A 2 10.48 -4.74 -3.11
N GLY A 3 10.32 -5.83 -2.34
CA GLY A 3 10.43 -5.83 -0.88
C GLY A 3 11.85 -5.91 -0.31
N LYS A 4 12.89 -6.13 -1.11
CA LYS A 4 14.27 -6.33 -0.61
C LYS A 4 15.18 -5.10 -0.67
N ARG A 5 14.75 -3.96 -1.22
CA ARG A 5 15.65 -2.84 -1.52
C ARG A 5 15.28 -1.48 -0.95
N LEU A 6 14.09 -1.29 -0.42
CA LEU A 6 13.78 -0.09 0.34
C LEU A 6 14.03 -0.41 1.81
N PRO A 7 14.90 0.33 2.51
CA PRO A 7 15.04 0.16 3.96
C PRO A 7 13.68 0.51 4.57
N HIS A 8 13.05 -0.49 5.20
CA HIS A 8 11.87 -0.26 6.02
C HIS A 8 12.35 0.42 7.30
N TRP A 9 12.20 1.72 7.38
CA TRP A 9 12.57 2.50 8.55
C TRP A 9 11.48 2.32 9.60
N PHE A 10 11.72 1.42 10.56
CA PHE A 10 10.89 1.33 11.73
C PHE A 10 11.31 2.45 12.70
N GLN A 11 10.39 3.38 12.98
CA GLN A 11 10.47 4.30 14.10
C GLN A 11 9.20 4.15 14.92
N GLU A 12 9.36 3.85 16.21
CA GLU A 12 8.24 3.79 17.15
C GLU A 12 7.46 5.10 17.12
N ASN A 13 6.14 5.01 17.17
CA ASN A 13 5.22 6.15 17.21
C ASN A 13 5.26 7.10 15.98
N LYS A 14 5.87 6.68 14.87
CA LYS A 14 5.79 7.46 13.63
C LYS A 14 4.70 6.91 12.72
N THR A 15 3.79 7.80 12.32
CA THR A 15 2.76 7.46 11.34
C THR A 15 3.40 7.03 10.03
N VAL A 16 2.84 5.99 9.42
CA VAL A 16 3.31 5.39 8.17
C VAL A 16 2.15 5.33 7.18
N PHE A 17 2.41 5.76 5.96
CA PHE A 17 1.55 5.50 4.82
C PHE A 17 1.99 4.21 4.15
N VAL A 18 1.08 3.27 3.97
CA VAL A 18 1.33 1.93 3.42
C VAL A 18 0.48 1.71 2.19
N THR A 19 1.08 1.13 1.15
CA THR A 19 0.38 0.64 -0.04
C THR A 19 0.72 -0.82 -0.29
N PHE A 20 -0.27 -1.65 -0.53
CA PHE A 20 -0.11 -3.01 -1.03
C PHE A 20 -1.16 -3.31 -2.11
N ARG A 21 -0.81 -4.13 -3.07
CA ARG A 21 -1.58 -4.31 -4.30
C ARG A 21 -1.75 -5.76 -4.69
N LEU A 22 -2.74 -6.04 -5.55
CA LEU A 22 -2.90 -7.35 -6.16
C LEU A 22 -1.69 -7.72 -7.01
N ALA A 23 -1.43 -9.01 -7.14
CA ALA A 23 -0.31 -9.53 -7.93
C ALA A 23 -0.42 -9.16 -9.41
N ASP A 24 -1.63 -9.08 -9.93
CA ASP A 24 -1.98 -8.79 -11.32
C ASP A 24 -2.33 -7.31 -11.59
N SER A 25 -2.16 -6.43 -10.58
CA SER A 25 -2.54 -5.00 -10.68
C SER A 25 -1.68 -4.17 -11.64
N LEU A 26 -0.58 -4.72 -12.15
CA LEU A 26 0.24 -4.10 -13.18
C LEU A 26 0.37 -5.03 -14.39
N PRO A 27 0.14 -4.51 -15.62
CA PRO A 27 0.41 -5.24 -16.86
C PRO A 27 1.90 -5.63 -16.98
N GLN A 28 2.18 -6.69 -17.70
CA GLN A 28 3.55 -7.21 -17.88
C GLN A 28 4.50 -6.14 -18.45
N GLU A 29 4.03 -5.32 -19.38
CA GLU A 29 4.80 -4.20 -19.94
C GLU A 29 5.27 -3.21 -18.86
N LYS A 30 4.38 -2.89 -17.89
CA LYS A 30 4.72 -2.00 -16.77
C LYS A 30 5.67 -2.65 -15.78
N LEU A 31 5.58 -3.95 -15.60
CA LEU A 31 6.55 -4.71 -14.79
C LEU A 31 7.93 -4.72 -15.45
N ASP A 32 8.00 -4.83 -16.77
CA ASP A 32 9.27 -4.83 -17.51
C ASP A 32 9.89 -3.43 -17.55
N GLU A 33 9.06 -2.38 -17.73
CA GLU A 33 9.49 -0.98 -17.58
C GLU A 33 10.08 -0.73 -16.20
N LEU A 34 9.43 -1.22 -15.15
CA LEU A 34 9.89 -1.11 -13.77
C LEU A 34 11.25 -1.80 -13.56
N LYS A 35 11.40 -3.04 -14.03
CA LYS A 35 12.67 -3.77 -13.95
C LYS A 35 13.81 -3.04 -14.66
N LYS A 36 13.51 -2.42 -15.81
CA LYS A 36 14.48 -1.60 -16.56
C LYS A 36 14.93 -0.40 -15.72
N MET A 37 13.99 0.35 -15.14
CA MET A 37 14.29 1.51 -14.29
C MET A 37 15.13 1.12 -13.06
N GLU A 38 14.82 -0.01 -12.43
CA GLU A 38 15.58 -0.54 -11.29
C GLU A 38 17.02 -0.89 -11.69
N ARG A 39 17.21 -1.56 -12.84
CA ARG A 39 18.54 -1.90 -13.36
C ARG A 39 19.36 -0.65 -13.65
N GLU A 40 18.78 0.35 -14.31
CA GLU A 40 19.44 1.62 -14.62
C GLU A 40 19.87 2.35 -13.34
N THR A 41 18.99 2.36 -12.32
CA THR A 41 19.30 2.96 -11.00
C THR A 41 20.43 2.22 -10.29
N ALA A 42 20.41 0.89 -10.33
CA ALA A 42 21.45 0.06 -9.73
C ALA A 42 22.82 0.27 -10.43
N THR A 43 22.83 0.37 -11.76
CA THR A 43 24.04 0.60 -12.56
C THR A 43 24.64 1.99 -12.26
N LYS A 44 23.83 3.03 -12.21
CA LYS A 44 24.28 4.39 -11.84
C LYS A 44 24.88 4.43 -10.44
N LYS A 45 24.26 3.75 -9.48
CA LYS A 45 24.77 3.65 -8.11
C LYS A 45 26.10 2.91 -8.05
N TRP A 46 26.28 1.85 -8.84
CA TRP A 46 27.53 1.08 -8.91
C TRP A 46 28.67 1.87 -9.58
N MET A 47 28.35 2.69 -10.60
CA MET A 47 29.30 3.54 -11.30
C MET A 47 29.72 4.81 -10.55
N GLY A 48 29.16 5.04 -9.33
CA GLY A 48 29.49 6.24 -8.53
C GLY A 48 29.00 7.57 -9.14
N THR A 49 28.19 7.52 -10.19
CA THR A 49 27.60 8.70 -10.87
C THR A 49 26.32 9.15 -10.18
N THR A 50 26.31 9.13 -8.84
CA THR A 50 25.14 9.55 -8.04
C THR A 50 25.17 11.06 -7.83
N ASP A 51 24.52 11.79 -8.73
CA ASP A 51 24.15 13.19 -8.53
C ASP A 51 22.98 13.29 -7.52
N ARG A 52 22.78 14.48 -6.89
CA ARG A 52 21.61 14.78 -6.03
C ARG A 52 20.25 14.41 -6.68
N LYS A 53 20.21 14.24 -8.00
CA LYS A 53 19.05 13.74 -8.76
C LYS A 53 18.79 12.24 -8.51
N SER A 54 19.80 11.45 -8.17
CA SER A 54 19.62 10.00 -7.93
C SER A 54 18.89 9.69 -6.63
N ASP A 55 18.95 10.59 -5.64
CA ASP A 55 18.18 10.46 -4.38
C ASP A 55 16.68 10.64 -4.57
N LYS A 56 16.26 11.28 -5.67
CA LYS A 56 14.85 11.47 -6.03
C LYS A 56 14.27 10.31 -6.87
N GLN A 57 15.11 9.46 -7.46
CA GLN A 57 14.68 8.37 -8.34
C GLN A 57 13.75 7.34 -7.66
N PRO A 58 14.00 6.88 -6.41
CA PRO A 58 13.09 5.95 -5.74
C PRO A 58 11.70 6.55 -5.54
N LEU A 59 11.63 7.86 -5.29
CA LEU A 59 10.38 8.60 -5.12
C LEU A 59 9.61 8.72 -6.45
N GLU A 60 10.32 8.92 -7.55
CA GLU A 60 9.73 9.03 -8.89
C GLU A 60 9.18 7.68 -9.36
N ILE A 61 9.93 6.61 -9.14
CA ILE A 61 9.48 5.23 -9.41
C ILE A 61 8.19 4.93 -8.63
N ALA A 62 8.16 5.24 -7.34
CA ALA A 62 6.99 5.01 -6.49
C ALA A 62 5.76 5.78 -6.98
N ARG A 63 5.90 7.09 -7.32
CA ARG A 63 4.81 7.89 -7.89
C ARG A 63 4.31 7.36 -9.23
N ARG A 64 5.21 6.77 -10.04
CA ARG A 64 4.85 6.16 -11.31
C ARG A 64 4.04 4.89 -11.10
N ILE A 65 4.42 4.07 -10.13
CA ILE A 65 3.68 2.87 -9.76
C ILE A 65 2.29 3.25 -9.25
N GLU A 66 2.19 4.23 -8.34
CA GLU A 66 0.91 4.73 -7.85
C GLU A 66 -0.03 5.08 -9.01
N ARG A 67 0.42 5.88 -9.98
CA ARG A 67 -0.37 6.20 -11.18
C ARG A 67 -0.78 4.98 -12.02
N TRP A 68 0.08 3.98 -12.09
CA TRP A 68 -0.24 2.76 -12.85
C TRP A 68 -1.26 1.87 -12.15
N ILE A 69 -1.19 1.76 -10.82
CA ILE A 69 -2.20 0.99 -10.07
C ILE A 69 -3.55 1.70 -10.03
N ASP A 70 -3.54 3.04 -9.95
CA ASP A 70 -4.76 3.87 -10.00
C ASP A 70 -5.48 3.74 -11.36
N ALA A 71 -4.79 3.32 -12.42
CA ALA A 71 -5.40 3.04 -13.72
C ALA A 71 -6.33 1.80 -13.72
N GLY A 72 -6.37 1.01 -12.63
CA GLY A 72 -7.34 -0.06 -12.44
C GLY A 72 -7.08 -1.30 -13.28
N HIS A 73 -5.82 -1.66 -13.52
CA HIS A 73 -5.46 -2.89 -14.23
C HIS A 73 -5.62 -4.15 -13.38
N GLY A 74 -5.75 -5.31 -14.05
CA GLY A 74 -5.85 -6.62 -13.43
C GLY A 74 -7.28 -7.07 -13.17
N SER A 75 -7.44 -8.09 -12.34
CA SER A 75 -8.75 -8.68 -12.00
C SER A 75 -9.67 -7.75 -11.22
N CYS A 76 -9.12 -6.75 -10.58
CA CYS A 76 -9.86 -5.80 -9.73
C CYS A 76 -10.77 -6.50 -8.70
N ILE A 77 -10.36 -7.66 -8.18
CA ILE A 77 -11.17 -8.52 -7.31
C ILE A 77 -11.59 -7.82 -6.00
N LEU A 78 -10.86 -6.78 -5.58
CA LEU A 78 -11.20 -5.99 -4.41
C LEU A 78 -12.44 -5.10 -4.62
N ALA A 79 -12.98 -5.01 -5.84
CA ALA A 79 -14.25 -4.35 -6.10
C ALA A 79 -15.46 -5.16 -5.59
N ASP A 80 -15.32 -6.47 -5.33
CA ASP A 80 -16.37 -7.31 -4.72
C ASP A 80 -16.54 -6.95 -3.24
N LYS A 81 -17.76 -6.66 -2.82
CA LYS A 81 -18.09 -6.29 -1.43
C LYS A 81 -17.69 -7.33 -0.39
N ARG A 82 -17.79 -8.61 -0.72
CA ARG A 82 -17.40 -9.72 0.18
C ARG A 82 -15.89 -9.68 0.39
N VAL A 83 -15.13 -9.46 -0.67
CA VAL A 83 -13.66 -9.30 -0.63
C VAL A 83 -13.26 -8.05 0.13
N GLN A 84 -13.96 -6.92 -0.07
CA GLN A 84 -13.74 -5.69 0.71
C GLN A 84 -13.92 -5.93 2.21
N THR A 85 -14.97 -6.66 2.60
CA THR A 85 -15.23 -7.01 4.01
C THR A 85 -14.08 -7.83 4.57
N ILE A 86 -13.66 -8.91 3.89
CA ILE A 86 -12.53 -9.75 4.31
C ILE A 86 -11.27 -8.90 4.57
N VAL A 87 -10.94 -7.99 3.65
CA VAL A 87 -9.73 -7.15 3.76
C VAL A 87 -9.90 -6.11 4.87
N SER A 88 -11.05 -5.45 4.95
CA SER A 88 -11.35 -4.45 5.97
C SER A 88 -11.26 -5.05 7.39
N ASP A 89 -11.87 -6.21 7.61
CA ASP A 89 -11.88 -6.87 8.91
C ASP A 89 -10.47 -7.30 9.32
N ALA A 90 -9.69 -7.84 8.39
CA ALA A 90 -8.30 -8.22 8.64
C ALA A 90 -7.41 -7.01 8.99
N ILE A 91 -7.60 -5.87 8.35
CA ILE A 91 -6.90 -4.62 8.69
C ILE A 91 -7.33 -4.16 10.09
N ARG A 92 -8.61 -4.14 10.39
CA ARG A 92 -9.15 -3.69 11.67
C ARG A 92 -8.81 -4.61 12.85
N PHE A 93 -8.51 -5.88 12.58
CA PHE A 93 -8.19 -6.86 13.64
C PHE A 93 -7.01 -6.42 14.52
N PHE A 94 -6.05 -5.70 13.96
CA PHE A 94 -4.86 -5.19 14.66
C PHE A 94 -5.01 -3.75 15.17
N ASP A 95 -6.15 -3.08 14.85
CA ASP A 95 -6.40 -1.70 15.28
C ASP A 95 -6.45 -1.59 16.79
N GLU A 96 -5.86 -0.53 17.33
CA GLU A 96 -5.70 -0.25 18.78
C GLU A 96 -4.88 -1.29 19.57
N LYS A 97 -4.46 -2.37 18.93
CA LYS A 97 -3.61 -3.42 19.51
C LYS A 97 -2.15 -3.30 19.09
N ASN A 98 -1.92 -3.25 17.79
CA ASN A 98 -0.57 -3.21 17.21
C ASN A 98 -0.31 -1.93 16.43
N TYR A 99 -1.36 -1.27 15.97
CA TYR A 99 -1.32 0.04 15.32
C TYR A 99 -2.64 0.79 15.52
N LEU A 100 -2.58 2.10 15.37
CA LEU A 100 -3.76 2.96 15.31
C LEU A 100 -4.04 3.29 13.84
N ILE A 101 -5.22 2.93 13.33
CA ILE A 101 -5.64 3.29 11.97
C ILE A 101 -6.17 4.72 11.98
N HIS A 102 -5.64 5.57 11.10
CA HIS A 102 -6.19 6.91 10.83
C HIS A 102 -7.19 6.88 9.69
N ALA A 103 -6.81 6.27 8.58
CA ALA A 103 -7.67 6.05 7.42
C ALA A 103 -7.17 4.88 6.57
N PHE A 104 -8.05 4.25 5.82
CA PHE A 104 -7.68 3.39 4.71
C PHE A 104 -8.72 3.45 3.58
N VAL A 105 -8.27 3.13 2.38
CA VAL A 105 -9.13 2.89 1.23
C VAL A 105 -8.74 1.58 0.54
N ILE A 106 -9.72 0.72 0.32
CA ILE A 106 -9.61 -0.50 -0.46
C ILE A 106 -10.11 -0.14 -1.87
N MET A 107 -9.17 0.01 -2.79
CA MET A 107 -9.42 0.27 -4.20
C MET A 107 -9.62 -1.06 -4.95
N PRO A 108 -10.11 -1.07 -6.20
CA PRO A 108 -10.37 -2.32 -6.93
C PRO A 108 -9.19 -3.29 -7.04
N ASN A 109 -7.95 -2.80 -7.02
CA ASN A 109 -6.73 -3.61 -7.22
C ASN A 109 -5.59 -3.32 -6.22
N HIS A 110 -5.79 -2.43 -5.25
CA HIS A 110 -4.80 -2.09 -4.22
C HIS A 110 -5.46 -1.51 -2.96
N VAL A 111 -4.65 -1.31 -1.93
CA VAL A 111 -5.07 -0.72 -0.65
C VAL A 111 -4.07 0.35 -0.25
N HIS A 112 -4.58 1.51 0.16
CA HIS A 112 -3.83 2.53 0.88
C HIS A 112 -4.27 2.56 2.35
N LEU A 113 -3.31 2.68 3.25
CA LEU A 113 -3.53 2.64 4.69
C LEU A 113 -2.61 3.65 5.39
N LEU A 114 -3.19 4.53 6.20
CA LEU A 114 -2.47 5.46 7.07
C LEU A 114 -2.64 5.01 8.50
N LEU A 115 -1.53 4.68 9.16
CA LEU A 115 -1.53 4.13 10.51
C LEU A 115 -0.33 4.59 11.32
N THR A 116 -0.46 4.54 12.66
CA THR A 116 0.65 4.72 13.60
C THR A 116 0.92 3.40 14.32
N PRO A 117 2.12 2.80 14.20
CA PRO A 117 2.48 1.59 14.97
C PRO A 117 2.40 1.87 16.47
N LEU A 118 1.81 0.92 17.23
CA LEU A 118 1.70 0.94 18.68
C LEU A 118 2.53 -0.17 19.35
N SER A 119 3.15 -1.02 18.55
CA SER A 119 3.93 -2.17 19.03
C SER A 119 5.30 -2.22 18.36
N VAL A 120 6.24 -2.91 18.99
CA VAL A 120 7.60 -3.15 18.45
C VAL A 120 7.61 -4.07 17.23
N VAL A 121 6.47 -4.67 16.88
CA VAL A 121 6.38 -5.54 15.69
C VAL A 121 6.43 -4.68 14.43
N PRO A 122 7.39 -4.92 13.53
CA PRO A 122 7.50 -4.14 12.31
C PRO A 122 6.21 -4.19 11.47
N ILE A 123 5.78 -3.02 10.97
CA ILE A 123 4.54 -2.91 10.18
C ILE A 123 4.52 -3.86 8.97
N VAL A 124 5.69 -4.10 8.37
CA VAL A 124 5.83 -5.05 7.25
C VAL A 124 5.37 -6.46 7.64
N GLN A 125 5.69 -6.90 8.87
CA GLN A 125 5.27 -8.22 9.37
C GLN A 125 3.76 -8.25 9.67
N LEU A 126 3.20 -7.18 10.22
CA LEU A 126 1.76 -7.08 10.47
C LEU A 126 0.97 -7.10 9.15
N ILE A 127 1.39 -6.31 8.16
CA ILE A 127 0.75 -6.32 6.84
C ILE A 127 0.98 -7.64 6.11
N ALA A 128 2.11 -8.31 6.30
CA ALA A 128 2.31 -9.66 5.76
C ALA A 128 1.30 -10.67 6.33
N LYS A 129 0.98 -10.59 7.64
CA LYS A 129 -0.09 -11.40 8.26
C LYS A 129 -1.47 -11.08 7.67
N VAL A 130 -1.81 -9.79 7.52
CA VAL A 130 -3.05 -9.35 6.86
C VAL A 130 -3.14 -9.93 5.45
N LYS A 131 -2.08 -9.80 4.64
CA LYS A 131 -2.04 -10.32 3.27
C LYS A 131 -2.15 -11.83 3.21
N SER A 132 -1.45 -12.55 4.07
CA SER A 132 -1.50 -14.03 4.12
C SER A 132 -2.91 -14.52 4.46
N PHE A 133 -3.50 -13.98 5.52
CA PHE A 133 -4.86 -14.32 5.94
C PHE A 133 -5.87 -14.00 4.84
N THR A 134 -5.85 -12.78 4.32
CA THR A 134 -6.83 -12.34 3.30
C THR A 134 -6.65 -13.07 1.98
N ALA A 135 -5.43 -13.43 1.57
CA ALA A 135 -5.21 -14.23 0.37
C ALA A 135 -5.90 -15.59 0.45
N HIS A 136 -5.79 -16.26 1.60
CA HIS A 136 -6.46 -17.55 1.83
C HIS A 136 -7.99 -17.39 1.78
N ARG A 137 -8.53 -16.42 2.52
CA ARG A 137 -9.98 -16.17 2.57
C ARG A 137 -10.56 -15.72 1.24
N ILE A 138 -9.84 -14.90 0.47
CA ILE A 138 -10.26 -14.45 -0.86
C ILE A 138 -10.30 -15.63 -1.84
N ASN A 139 -9.27 -16.49 -1.83
CA ASN A 139 -9.25 -17.67 -2.68
C ASN A 139 -10.42 -18.63 -2.34
N GLU A 140 -10.69 -18.84 -1.07
CA GLU A 140 -11.82 -19.65 -0.59
C GLU A 140 -13.15 -19.06 -1.04
N GLU A 141 -13.38 -17.74 -0.80
CA GLU A 141 -14.62 -17.03 -1.13
C GLU A 141 -14.91 -16.99 -2.63
N THR A 142 -13.86 -16.93 -3.45
CA THR A 142 -13.99 -16.78 -4.91
C THR A 142 -13.84 -18.09 -5.68
N GLY A 143 -13.53 -19.19 -5.00
CA GLY A 143 -13.24 -20.49 -5.62
C GLY A 143 -11.97 -20.47 -6.49
N LYS A 144 -11.07 -19.50 -6.26
CA LYS A 144 -9.82 -19.34 -6.98
C LYS A 144 -8.65 -19.90 -6.19
N THR A 145 -7.54 -20.11 -6.88
CA THR A 145 -6.26 -20.54 -6.28
C THR A 145 -5.14 -19.63 -6.77
N GLY A 146 -4.01 -19.62 -6.04
CA GLY A 146 -2.82 -18.90 -6.46
C GLY A 146 -2.58 -17.60 -5.68
N THR A 147 -1.68 -16.79 -6.21
CA THR A 147 -1.20 -15.57 -5.56
C THR A 147 -2.20 -14.42 -5.70
N VAL A 148 -2.73 -13.93 -4.59
CA VAL A 148 -3.64 -12.77 -4.55
C VAL A 148 -2.82 -11.47 -4.50
N TRP A 149 -1.87 -11.38 -3.59
CA TRP A 149 -1.12 -10.14 -3.34
C TRP A 149 0.26 -10.14 -3.96
N GLN A 150 0.67 -9.02 -4.53
CA GLN A 150 2.07 -8.80 -4.88
C GLN A 150 2.94 -8.92 -3.63
N HIS A 151 4.14 -9.51 -3.76
CA HIS A 151 5.11 -9.62 -2.67
C HIS A 151 5.56 -8.24 -2.17
N GLY A 152 5.78 -8.12 -0.85
CA GLY A 152 6.19 -6.87 -0.21
C GLY A 152 5.06 -5.85 -0.06
N ILE A 153 5.44 -4.69 0.43
CA ILE A 153 4.61 -3.49 0.58
C ILE A 153 5.44 -2.28 0.15
N PHE A 154 4.77 -1.18 -0.11
CA PHE A 154 5.38 0.13 -0.18
C PHE A 154 4.97 0.91 1.07
N ASP A 155 5.94 1.47 1.78
CA ASP A 155 5.70 2.24 3.00
C ASP A 155 6.51 3.54 3.02
N ARG A 156 5.94 4.56 3.64
CA ARG A 156 6.58 5.86 3.86
C ARG A 156 6.27 6.39 5.24
N ILE A 157 7.30 6.85 5.94
CA ILE A 157 7.14 7.58 7.19
C ILE A 157 6.54 8.96 6.90
N VAL A 158 5.51 9.30 7.64
CA VAL A 158 4.89 10.63 7.67
C VAL A 158 5.76 11.51 8.58
N ARG A 159 6.33 12.58 8.02
CA ARG A 159 7.36 13.37 8.71
C ARG A 159 6.79 14.50 9.56
N ASP A 160 5.68 15.07 9.14
CA ASP A 160 5.06 16.26 9.72
C ASP A 160 3.54 16.26 9.52
N ALA A 161 2.85 17.24 10.12
CA ALA A 161 1.40 17.38 10.03
C ALA A 161 0.93 17.63 8.59
N ASP A 162 1.66 18.43 7.81
CA ASP A 162 1.30 18.72 6.41
C ASP A 162 1.31 17.45 5.57
N ASN A 163 2.30 16.56 5.78
CA ASN A 163 2.35 15.27 5.11
C ASN A 163 1.23 14.34 5.58
N PHE A 164 0.88 14.38 6.87
CA PHE A 164 -0.25 13.63 7.41
C PHE A 164 -1.56 14.04 6.70
N ASP A 165 -1.84 15.34 6.66
CA ASP A 165 -3.06 15.88 6.02
C ASP A 165 -3.10 15.55 4.52
N ARG A 166 -1.96 15.63 3.82
CA ARG A 166 -1.86 15.23 2.40
C ARG A 166 -2.19 13.75 2.19
N TYR A 167 -1.72 12.85 3.06
CA TYR A 167 -2.05 11.43 2.94
C TYR A 167 -3.51 11.15 3.31
N MET A 168 -4.08 11.85 4.30
CA MET A 168 -5.50 11.78 4.62
C MET A 168 -6.34 12.22 3.41
N GLU A 169 -6.02 13.38 2.84
CA GLU A 169 -6.69 13.89 1.64
C GLU A 169 -6.52 12.94 0.45
N TYR A 170 -5.32 12.40 0.24
CA TYR A 170 -5.05 11.43 -0.82
C TYR A 170 -5.92 10.18 -0.67
N ILE A 171 -6.02 9.58 0.52
CA ILE A 171 -6.87 8.41 0.78
C ILE A 171 -8.35 8.74 0.52
N CYS A 172 -8.84 9.88 1.02
CA CYS A 172 -10.23 10.28 0.86
C CYS A 172 -10.60 10.58 -0.60
N ASN A 173 -9.66 11.11 -1.37
CA ASN A 173 -9.86 11.53 -2.75
C ASN A 173 -9.54 10.43 -3.77
N ASN A 174 -8.81 9.38 -3.39
CA ASN A 174 -8.38 8.31 -4.29
C ASN A 174 -9.55 7.64 -5.03
N PRO A 175 -10.71 7.36 -4.40
CA PRO A 175 -11.83 6.72 -5.09
C PRO A 175 -12.70 7.68 -5.91
N LYS A 176 -12.31 8.97 -6.08
CA LYS A 176 -13.07 9.90 -6.90
C LYS A 176 -13.25 9.38 -8.33
N GLY A 177 -14.48 9.38 -8.82
CA GLY A 177 -14.83 8.85 -10.14
C GLY A 177 -15.17 7.37 -10.17
N LEU A 178 -14.96 6.62 -9.08
CA LEU A 178 -15.38 5.24 -8.96
C LEU A 178 -16.83 5.12 -8.44
N LYS A 179 -17.49 4.02 -8.80
CA LYS A 179 -18.80 3.68 -8.21
C LYS A 179 -18.61 3.39 -6.71
N ALA A 180 -19.48 3.90 -5.86
CA ALA A 180 -19.41 3.70 -4.40
C ALA A 180 -19.39 2.22 -3.97
N SER A 181 -19.91 1.31 -4.80
CA SER A 181 -19.87 -0.13 -4.56
C SER A 181 -18.51 -0.77 -4.82
N SER A 182 -17.62 -0.12 -5.60
CA SER A 182 -16.35 -0.71 -6.06
C SER A 182 -15.15 -0.45 -5.15
N TYR A 183 -15.33 0.29 -4.05
CA TYR A 183 -14.29 0.57 -3.07
C TYR A 183 -14.84 0.57 -1.65
N ALA A 184 -13.96 0.52 -0.65
CA ALA A 184 -14.32 0.75 0.75
C ALA A 184 -13.38 1.78 1.36
N LEU A 185 -13.95 2.83 1.95
CA LEU A 185 -13.23 3.91 2.61
C LEU A 185 -13.54 3.89 4.12
N TYR A 186 -12.52 3.98 4.93
CA TYR A 186 -12.60 4.19 6.36
C TYR A 186 -11.78 5.42 6.75
N VAL A 187 -12.37 6.26 7.58
CA VAL A 187 -11.70 7.39 8.22
C VAL A 187 -12.06 7.36 9.69
N ARG A 188 -11.04 7.35 10.56
CA ARG A 188 -11.25 7.42 12.01
C ARG A 188 -11.83 8.78 12.35
N LYS A 189 -12.97 8.80 13.00
CA LYS A 189 -13.53 10.04 13.57
C LYS A 189 -12.58 10.54 14.65
N LYS A 190 -12.26 11.83 14.64
CA LYS A 190 -11.59 12.46 15.79
C LYS A 190 -12.50 12.26 17.00
N ALA A 191 -11.96 11.78 18.11
CA ALA A 191 -12.67 11.88 19.38
C ALA A 191 -12.98 13.38 19.56
N ASN A 192 -14.26 13.72 19.71
CA ASN A 192 -14.65 15.09 20.03
C ASN A 192 -13.94 15.43 21.33
N GLU A 193 -13.14 16.50 21.31
CA GLU A 193 -12.75 17.17 22.53
C GLU A 193 -14.06 17.70 23.15
N GLU A 194 -14.52 16.99 24.20
CA GLU A 194 -15.55 17.51 25.10
C GLU A 194 -14.93 18.57 26.02
#